data_f4453b66720253fa580a6acd24abbe18
#
_entry.id   f4453b66720253fa580a6acd24abbe18
#
_cell.length_a   1.000
_cell.length_b   1.000
_cell.length_c   1.000
_cell.angle_alpha   90.00
_cell.angle_beta   90.00
_cell.angle_gamma   90.00
#
_symmetry.space_group_name_H-M   'P 1'
#
loop_
_entity.id
_entity.type
_entity.pdbx_description
1 polymer ?
#
loop_
_entity_poly.entity_id
_entity_poly.type
_entity_poly.pdbx_seq_one_letter_code
_entity_poly.pdbx_strand_id
1 'polypeptide(L)'
;MIDVNDLRKGVTFEYDGHLFKVLEYSHHKPGRGNATIRIKARNLKTGSNIEKTFTSGDRVEDARLDFHNVQFLYSDGDNFHFMDNTTFEQPAIPTDIVGEVAGYLKEGLECKLTFYGTEPLDIELPTSVDLKVVTAEMAVRGDTATGVTKKVKLETGISVQVPNFVKEGDTIRVDTRTGEYVTRV
;
A
#
# COMPACT_ATOMS: atom_id res chain seq x y z
N MET A 1 21.32 -13.59 8.73
CA MET A 1 22.07 -13.46 7.44
C MET A 1 21.53 -14.44 6.42
N ILE A 2 21.26 -13.98 5.22
CA ILE A 2 20.78 -14.75 4.07
C ILE A 2 21.87 -14.75 2.99
N ASP A 3 22.04 -15.86 2.26
CA ASP A 3 22.94 -15.91 1.11
C ASP A 3 22.34 -15.12 -0.06
N VAL A 4 23.16 -14.35 -0.79
CA VAL A 4 22.69 -13.54 -1.92
C VAL A 4 22.08 -14.36 -3.06
N ASN A 5 22.41 -15.66 -3.14
CA ASN A 5 21.79 -16.60 -4.07
C ASN A 5 20.30 -16.86 -3.75
N ASP A 6 19.87 -16.57 -2.52
CA ASP A 6 18.49 -16.74 -2.05
C ASP A 6 17.65 -15.47 -2.15
N LEU A 7 18.23 -14.35 -2.62
CA LEU A 7 17.57 -13.07 -2.83
C LEU A 7 16.60 -13.09 -4.01
N ARG A 8 15.56 -13.92 -3.91
CA ARG A 8 14.52 -14.03 -4.94
C ARG A 8 13.54 -12.86 -4.87
N LYS A 9 12.77 -12.65 -5.94
CA LYS A 9 11.72 -11.64 -5.99
C LYS A 9 10.79 -11.74 -4.79
N GLY A 10 10.58 -10.61 -4.10
CA GLY A 10 9.75 -10.51 -2.89
C GLY A 10 10.50 -10.70 -1.58
N VAL A 11 11.72 -11.22 -1.58
CA VAL A 11 12.55 -11.34 -0.38
C VAL A 11 12.94 -9.96 0.12
N THR A 12 12.92 -9.77 1.44
CA THR A 12 13.36 -8.55 2.12
C THR A 12 14.70 -8.79 2.81
N PHE A 13 15.57 -7.80 2.73
CA PHE A 13 16.90 -7.86 3.34
C PHE A 13 17.34 -6.47 3.77
N GLU A 14 18.30 -6.43 4.71
CA GLU A 14 18.95 -5.20 5.13
C GLU A 14 20.35 -5.11 4.51
N TYR A 15 20.67 -3.94 3.98
CA TYR A 15 21.97 -3.63 3.40
C TYR A 15 22.30 -2.14 3.65
N ASP A 16 23.51 -1.88 4.19
CA ASP A 16 23.96 -0.53 4.57
C ASP A 16 22.96 0.23 5.45
N GLY A 17 22.28 -0.45 6.40
CA GLY A 17 21.30 0.14 7.30
C GLY A 17 19.97 0.50 6.65
N HIS A 18 19.72 0.02 5.44
CA HIS A 18 18.47 0.24 4.71
C HIS A 18 17.76 -1.08 4.42
N LEU A 19 16.43 -1.04 4.48
CA LEU A 19 15.57 -2.17 4.15
C LEU A 19 15.21 -2.16 2.67
N PHE A 20 15.41 -3.30 2.03
CA PHE A 20 15.13 -3.49 0.61
C PHE A 20 14.23 -4.69 0.37
N LYS A 21 13.34 -4.56 -0.63
CA LYS A 21 12.56 -5.67 -1.18
C LYS A 21 13.00 -5.94 -2.61
N VAL A 22 13.36 -7.18 -2.89
CA VAL A 22 13.79 -7.60 -4.23
C VAL A 22 12.62 -7.55 -5.21
N LEU A 23 12.78 -6.80 -6.30
CA LEU A 23 11.84 -6.71 -7.42
C LEU A 23 12.20 -7.67 -8.54
N GLU A 24 13.50 -7.73 -8.88
CA GLU A 24 14.04 -8.56 -9.94
C GLU A 24 15.33 -9.22 -9.48
N TYR A 25 15.56 -10.43 -9.94
CA TYR A 25 16.74 -11.24 -9.63
C TYR A 25 17.31 -11.82 -10.92
N SER A 26 18.60 -11.69 -11.11
CA SER A 26 19.33 -12.27 -12.24
C SER A 26 20.62 -12.91 -11.74
N HIS A 27 20.86 -14.15 -12.12
CA HIS A 27 22.07 -14.88 -11.84
C HIS A 27 22.89 -15.03 -13.13
N HIS A 28 24.09 -14.47 -13.15
CA HIS A 28 25.01 -14.58 -14.26
C HIS A 28 26.22 -15.43 -13.86
N LYS A 29 26.42 -16.55 -14.57
CA LYS A 29 27.55 -17.43 -14.39
C LYS A 29 28.45 -17.32 -15.61
N PRO A 30 29.57 -16.57 -15.54
CA PRO A 30 30.55 -16.52 -16.61
C PRO A 30 31.25 -17.86 -16.73
N GLY A 31 31.82 -18.16 -17.91
CA GLY A 31 32.55 -19.41 -18.16
C GLY A 31 33.85 -19.54 -17.34
N ARG A 32 34.43 -18.43 -16.89
CA ARG A 32 35.54 -18.33 -15.95
C ARG A 32 35.28 -17.22 -14.95
N GLY A 33 35.52 -17.48 -13.65
CA GLY A 33 35.28 -16.53 -12.55
C GLY A 33 34.08 -16.87 -11.69
N ASN A 34 33.87 -16.09 -10.63
CA ASN A 34 32.74 -16.26 -9.71
C ASN A 34 31.43 -15.83 -10.38
N ALA A 35 30.37 -16.55 -10.07
CA ALA A 35 29.04 -16.17 -10.47
C ALA A 35 28.65 -14.86 -9.77
N THR A 36 27.89 -14.03 -10.46
CA THR A 36 27.36 -12.76 -9.92
C THR A 36 25.84 -12.77 -9.86
N ILE A 37 25.32 -12.17 -8.82
CA ILE A 37 23.91 -11.99 -8.57
C ILE A 37 23.59 -10.51 -8.74
N ARG A 38 22.77 -10.20 -9.74
CA ARG A 38 22.26 -8.84 -9.95
C ARG A 38 20.81 -8.76 -9.51
N ILE A 39 20.52 -7.83 -8.65
CA ILE A 39 19.15 -7.56 -8.17
C ILE A 39 18.76 -6.12 -8.48
N LYS A 40 17.47 -5.95 -8.72
CA LYS A 40 16.78 -4.67 -8.61
C LYS A 40 15.92 -4.72 -7.37
N ALA A 41 16.11 -3.78 -6.47
CA ALA A 41 15.43 -3.76 -5.19
C ALA A 41 14.84 -2.39 -4.89
N ARG A 42 13.75 -2.37 -4.15
CA ARG A 42 13.08 -1.15 -3.70
C ARG A 42 13.42 -0.91 -2.24
N ASN A 43 13.87 0.28 -1.92
CA ASN A 43 14.01 0.73 -0.55
C ASN A 43 12.61 0.90 0.06
N LEU A 44 12.33 0.21 1.17
CA LEU A 44 11.02 0.19 1.80
C LEU A 44 10.67 1.49 2.54
N LYS A 45 11.68 2.29 2.92
CA LYS A 45 11.47 3.57 3.58
C LYS A 45 11.31 4.73 2.60
N THR A 46 12.16 4.78 1.57
CA THR A 46 12.18 5.91 0.62
C THR A 46 11.39 5.65 -0.65
N GLY A 47 11.02 4.39 -0.92
CA GLY A 47 10.36 3.98 -2.15
C GLY A 47 11.26 3.97 -3.39
N SER A 48 12.53 4.39 -3.27
CA SER A 48 13.49 4.42 -4.38
C SER A 48 13.94 3.04 -4.81
N ASN A 49 14.18 2.87 -6.12
CA ASN A 49 14.71 1.63 -6.66
C ASN A 49 16.22 1.73 -6.81
N ILE A 50 16.92 0.65 -6.47
CA ILE A 50 18.36 0.50 -6.68
C ILE A 50 18.65 -0.77 -7.49
N GLU A 51 19.77 -0.76 -8.20
CA GLU A 51 20.38 -1.97 -8.74
C GLU A 51 21.66 -2.29 -7.97
N LYS A 52 21.82 -3.52 -7.56
CA LYS A 52 23.00 -3.99 -6.85
C LYS A 52 23.47 -5.31 -7.43
N THR A 53 24.79 -5.45 -7.51
CA THR A 53 25.46 -6.70 -7.94
C THR A 53 26.28 -7.23 -6.78
N PHE A 54 26.09 -8.50 -6.47
CA PHE A 54 26.81 -9.25 -5.45
C PHE A 54 27.61 -10.37 -6.10
N THR A 55 28.64 -10.83 -5.43
CA THR A 55 29.35 -12.05 -5.80
C THR A 55 28.62 -13.25 -5.17
N SER A 56 28.50 -14.34 -5.90
CA SER A 56 27.93 -15.59 -5.34
C SER A 56 28.71 -16.03 -4.09
N GLY A 57 27.97 -16.23 -2.99
CA GLY A 57 28.53 -16.53 -1.67
C GLY A 57 28.59 -15.32 -0.72
N ASP A 58 28.37 -14.10 -1.22
CA ASP A 58 28.15 -12.95 -0.33
C ASP A 58 26.91 -13.17 0.54
N ARG A 59 26.87 -12.50 1.69
CA ARG A 59 25.73 -12.55 2.62
C ARG A 59 25.25 -11.17 2.98
N VAL A 60 23.95 -11.05 3.15
CA VAL A 60 23.28 -9.84 3.63
C VAL A 60 22.46 -10.16 4.88
N GLU A 61 22.07 -9.14 5.64
CA GLU A 61 21.20 -9.33 6.79
C GLU A 61 19.77 -9.70 6.32
N ASP A 62 19.21 -10.74 6.92
CA ASP A 62 17.82 -11.14 6.71
C ASP A 62 16.90 -10.12 7.42
N ALA A 63 15.96 -9.55 6.70
CA ALA A 63 14.98 -8.63 7.26
C ALA A 63 13.63 -9.35 7.35
N ARG A 64 13.25 -9.75 8.55
CA ARG A 64 11.94 -10.33 8.81
C ARG A 64 10.93 -9.23 9.06
N LEU A 65 9.87 -9.26 8.27
CA LEU A 65 8.73 -8.36 8.42
C LEU A 65 7.62 -9.08 9.16
N ASP A 66 7.01 -8.37 10.10
CA ASP A 66 5.83 -8.83 10.83
C ASP A 66 4.58 -8.20 10.20
N PHE A 67 3.55 -9.02 10.03
CA PHE A 67 2.30 -8.62 9.42
C PHE A 67 1.17 -8.76 10.43
N HIS A 68 0.43 -7.67 10.62
CA HIS A 68 -0.68 -7.60 11.56
C HIS A 68 -1.98 -7.25 10.83
N ASN A 69 -3.01 -8.07 11.03
CA ASN A 69 -4.36 -7.73 10.60
C ASN A 69 -4.98 -6.83 11.66
N VAL A 70 -5.35 -5.62 11.26
CA VAL A 70 -5.81 -4.57 12.14
C VAL A 70 -7.11 -3.98 11.65
N GLN A 71 -7.83 -3.32 12.55
CA GLN A 71 -9.02 -2.55 12.27
C GLN A 71 -8.75 -1.07 12.51
N PHE A 72 -9.10 -0.22 11.56
CA PHE A 72 -8.98 1.23 11.75
C PHE A 72 -10.00 1.73 12.76
N LEU A 73 -9.55 2.52 13.74
CA LEU A 73 -10.38 3.11 14.78
C LEU A 73 -10.70 4.59 14.45
N TYR A 74 -9.69 5.45 14.51
CA TYR A 74 -9.81 6.89 14.29
C TYR A 74 -8.47 7.54 13.95
N SER A 75 -8.50 8.80 13.52
CA SER A 75 -7.32 9.65 13.39
C SER A 75 -7.41 10.82 14.37
N ASP A 76 -6.26 11.20 14.96
CA ASP A 76 -6.13 12.40 15.79
C ASP A 76 -5.50 13.59 15.04
N GLY A 77 -5.22 13.41 13.74
CA GLY A 77 -4.60 14.38 12.85
C GLY A 77 -3.11 14.09 12.59
N ASP A 78 -2.37 13.68 13.59
CA ASP A 78 -0.94 13.33 13.46
C ASP A 78 -0.74 11.83 13.24
N ASN A 79 -1.62 11.01 13.84
CA ASN A 79 -1.57 9.55 13.76
C ASN A 79 -2.93 8.95 13.41
N PHE A 80 -2.86 7.78 12.82
CA PHE A 80 -3.99 6.88 12.59
C PHE A 80 -3.92 5.74 13.60
N HIS A 81 -4.98 5.55 14.36
CA HIS A 81 -5.07 4.54 15.42
C HIS A 81 -5.79 3.31 14.90
N PHE A 82 -5.17 2.16 15.12
CA PHE A 82 -5.69 0.86 14.73
C PHE A 82 -5.79 -0.05 15.95
N MET A 83 -6.55 -1.11 15.83
CA MET A 83 -6.60 -2.20 16.81
C MET A 83 -6.16 -3.49 16.12
N ASP A 84 -5.17 -4.16 16.68
CA ASP A 84 -4.76 -5.49 16.24
C ASP A 84 -5.86 -6.50 16.55
N ASN A 85 -6.31 -7.24 15.55
CA ASN A 85 -7.42 -8.19 15.69
C ASN A 85 -7.06 -9.44 16.50
N THR A 86 -5.77 -9.65 16.79
CA THR A 86 -5.26 -10.81 17.52
C THR A 86 -4.83 -10.44 18.93
N THR A 87 -4.04 -9.37 19.07
CA THR A 87 -3.46 -8.95 20.37
C THR A 87 -4.31 -7.91 21.09
N PHE A 88 -5.23 -7.24 20.35
CA PHE A 88 -6.04 -6.10 20.81
C PHE A 88 -5.19 -4.87 21.23
N GLU A 89 -3.92 -4.87 20.90
CA GLU A 89 -3.08 -3.69 21.02
C GLU A 89 -3.52 -2.60 20.03
N GLN A 90 -3.29 -1.35 20.39
CA GLN A 90 -3.71 -0.20 19.59
C GLN A 90 -2.48 0.56 19.08
N PRO A 91 -1.86 0.11 17.98
CA PRO A 91 -0.76 0.85 17.37
C PRO A 91 -1.25 2.16 16.75
N ALA A 92 -0.46 3.23 16.95
CA ALA A 92 -0.62 4.52 16.31
C ALA A 92 0.40 4.63 15.16
N ILE A 93 -0.10 4.85 13.95
CA ILE A 93 0.69 4.92 12.74
C ILE A 93 0.77 6.37 12.27
N PRO A 94 1.97 6.94 12.10
CA PRO A 94 2.14 8.31 11.63
C PRO A 94 1.49 8.54 10.25
N THR A 95 0.97 9.74 10.04
CA THR A 95 0.32 10.16 8.80
C THR A 95 1.22 9.93 7.57
N ASP A 96 2.52 10.11 7.70
CA ASP A 96 3.49 9.91 6.61
C ASP A 96 3.55 8.46 6.10
N ILE A 97 3.35 7.49 6.99
CA ILE A 97 3.32 6.07 6.64
C ILE A 97 1.98 5.70 5.98
N VAL A 98 0.88 6.25 6.48
CA VAL A 98 -0.45 6.02 5.93
C VAL A 98 -0.57 6.66 4.54
N GLY A 99 -0.07 7.88 4.38
CA GLY A 99 -0.01 8.58 3.11
C GLY A 99 -1.38 8.73 2.43
N GLU A 100 -1.41 8.51 1.11
CA GLU A 100 -2.61 8.70 0.28
C GLU A 100 -3.77 7.75 0.60
N VAL A 101 -3.49 6.59 1.21
CA VAL A 101 -4.55 5.62 1.55
C VAL A 101 -5.44 6.09 2.70
N ALA A 102 -5.04 7.15 3.41
CA ALA A 102 -5.84 7.80 4.46
C ALA A 102 -7.27 8.14 4.01
N GLY A 103 -7.42 8.54 2.74
CA GLY A 103 -8.72 8.90 2.16
C GLY A 103 -9.71 7.73 2.01
N TYR A 104 -9.27 6.50 2.20
CA TYR A 104 -10.12 5.30 2.14
C TYR A 104 -10.42 4.71 3.52
N LEU A 105 -9.71 5.19 4.55
CA LEU A 105 -9.86 4.69 5.91
C LEU A 105 -11.17 5.20 6.53
N LYS A 106 -12.08 4.30 6.81
CA LYS A 106 -13.27 4.55 7.63
C LYS A 106 -13.23 3.67 8.87
N GLU A 107 -13.89 4.11 9.93
CA GLU A 107 -14.00 3.34 11.18
C GLU A 107 -14.47 1.91 10.91
N GLY A 108 -13.77 0.96 11.49
CA GLY A 108 -14.05 -0.47 11.35
C GLY A 108 -13.45 -1.13 10.10
N LEU A 109 -12.74 -0.38 9.23
CA LEU A 109 -12.10 -0.98 8.05
C LEU A 109 -10.94 -1.86 8.48
N GLU A 110 -10.96 -3.11 8.01
CA GLU A 110 -9.86 -4.06 8.19
C GLU A 110 -8.73 -3.80 7.19
N CYS A 111 -7.52 -3.75 7.67
CA CYS A 111 -6.30 -3.56 6.87
C CYS A 111 -5.18 -4.43 7.41
N LYS A 112 -4.07 -4.42 6.69
CA LYS A 112 -2.86 -5.14 7.07
C LYS A 112 -1.72 -4.15 7.27
N LEU A 113 -1.13 -4.13 8.46
CA LEU A 113 0.07 -3.38 8.77
C LEU A 113 1.30 -4.24 8.64
N THR A 114 2.38 -3.65 8.15
CA THR A 114 3.69 -4.27 8.05
C THR A 114 4.65 -3.55 8.98
N PHE A 115 5.33 -4.32 9.82
CA PHE A 115 6.35 -3.83 10.77
C PHE A 115 7.71 -4.47 10.51
N TYR A 116 8.75 -3.72 10.85
CA TYR A 116 10.09 -4.23 11.05
C TYR A 116 10.48 -3.99 12.52
N GLY A 117 10.46 -5.04 13.34
CA GLY A 117 10.52 -4.90 14.79
C GLY A 117 9.32 -4.10 15.29
N THR A 118 9.58 -2.92 15.87
CA THR A 118 8.55 -2.00 16.35
C THR A 118 8.23 -0.85 15.36
N GLU A 119 8.96 -0.77 14.24
CA GLU A 119 8.81 0.32 13.27
C GLU A 119 7.75 -0.04 12.23
N PRO A 120 6.67 0.76 12.08
CA PRO A 120 5.70 0.58 11.03
C PRO A 120 6.31 0.98 9.67
N LEU A 121 6.13 0.15 8.66
CA LEU A 121 6.69 0.39 7.32
C LEU A 121 5.62 0.69 6.27
N ASP A 122 4.48 0.02 6.34
CA ASP A 122 3.48 0.07 5.29
C ASP A 122 2.11 -0.33 5.81
N ILE A 123 1.08 0.15 5.08
CA ILE A 123 -0.32 -0.24 5.28
C ILE A 123 -0.90 -0.72 3.96
N GLU A 124 -1.55 -1.88 3.98
CA GLU A 124 -2.23 -2.47 2.84
C GLU A 124 -3.73 -2.51 3.10
N LEU A 125 -4.49 -1.85 2.22
CA LEU A 125 -5.95 -1.83 2.26
C LEU A 125 -6.55 -3.01 1.49
N PRO A 126 -7.82 -3.38 1.76
CA PRO A 126 -8.59 -4.20 0.84
C PRO A 126 -8.62 -3.56 -0.56
N THR A 127 -8.77 -4.36 -1.59
CA THR A 127 -8.81 -3.89 -3.00
C THR A 127 -9.97 -2.94 -3.29
N SER A 128 -10.99 -2.95 -2.47
CA SER A 128 -12.14 -2.03 -2.56
C SER A 128 -12.70 -1.71 -1.19
N VAL A 129 -13.30 -0.55 -1.06
CA VAL A 129 -13.99 -0.07 0.15
C VAL A 129 -15.37 0.48 -0.21
N ASP A 130 -16.32 0.30 0.71
CA ASP A 130 -17.69 0.81 0.58
C ASP A 130 -17.79 2.11 1.39
N LEU A 131 -17.99 3.23 0.70
CA LEU A 131 -18.03 4.57 1.28
C LEU A 131 -19.35 5.28 0.94
N LYS A 132 -19.88 6.04 1.91
CA LYS A 132 -21.11 6.78 1.75
C LYS A 132 -20.87 8.10 1.04
N VAL A 133 -21.76 8.45 0.10
CA VAL A 133 -21.78 9.76 -0.57
C VAL A 133 -22.38 10.79 0.36
N VAL A 134 -21.62 11.83 0.68
CA VAL A 134 -22.08 12.93 1.55
C VAL A 134 -22.50 14.18 0.78
N THR A 135 -21.93 14.41 -0.42
CA THR A 135 -22.28 15.53 -1.30
C THR A 135 -22.17 15.10 -2.76
N ALA A 136 -23.16 15.44 -3.57
CA ALA A 136 -23.15 15.21 -5.01
C ALA A 136 -23.25 16.55 -5.75
N GLU A 137 -22.27 16.83 -6.61
CA GLU A 137 -22.31 17.99 -7.50
C GLU A 137 -23.35 17.78 -8.60
N MET A 138 -23.87 18.88 -9.18
CA MET A 138 -24.72 18.78 -10.37
C MET A 138 -23.92 18.20 -11.53
N ALA A 139 -24.55 17.28 -12.28
CA ALA A 139 -23.94 16.67 -13.44
C ALA A 139 -23.59 17.72 -14.50
N VAL A 140 -22.33 17.79 -14.91
CA VAL A 140 -21.91 18.59 -16.05
C VAL A 140 -22.14 17.76 -17.31
N ARG A 141 -22.98 18.26 -18.22
CA ARG A 141 -23.15 17.66 -19.54
C ARG A 141 -21.85 17.88 -20.33
N GLY A 142 -21.07 16.84 -20.51
CA GLY A 142 -20.00 16.80 -21.50
C GLY A 142 -20.54 16.45 -22.87
N ASP A 143 -19.95 16.99 -23.90
CA ASP A 143 -20.37 16.91 -25.32
C ASP A 143 -20.20 15.54 -26.00
N THR A 144 -19.97 14.46 -25.24
CA THR A 144 -19.75 13.14 -25.82
C THR A 144 -20.78 12.12 -25.36
N ALA A 145 -21.20 11.26 -26.28
CA ALA A 145 -22.26 10.25 -26.18
C ALA A 145 -22.02 9.10 -25.16
N THR A 146 -21.03 9.20 -24.33
CA THR A 146 -20.69 8.24 -23.27
C THR A 146 -21.06 8.82 -21.91
N GLY A 147 -22.17 8.39 -21.36
CA GLY A 147 -22.68 8.54 -20.01
C GLY A 147 -22.33 9.84 -19.23
N VAL A 148 -23.33 10.56 -18.82
CA VAL A 148 -23.15 11.73 -17.92
C VAL A 148 -22.58 11.25 -16.59
N THR A 149 -21.40 11.72 -16.23
CA THR A 149 -20.78 11.50 -14.93
C THR A 149 -20.83 12.77 -14.07
N LYS A 150 -20.71 12.61 -12.78
CA LYS A 150 -20.62 13.71 -11.83
C LYS A 150 -19.62 13.39 -10.74
N LYS A 151 -19.11 14.42 -10.09
CA LYS A 151 -18.22 14.30 -8.96
C LYS A 151 -19.02 14.25 -7.65
N VAL A 152 -18.69 13.29 -6.81
CA VAL A 152 -19.27 13.17 -5.47
C VAL A 152 -18.16 13.21 -4.42
N LYS A 153 -18.50 13.76 -3.24
CA LYS A 153 -17.63 13.73 -2.07
C LYS A 153 -18.10 12.60 -1.14
N LEU A 154 -17.16 11.80 -0.67
CA LEU A 154 -17.41 10.68 0.21
C LEU A 154 -17.18 11.04 1.69
N GLU A 155 -17.69 10.21 2.59
CA GLU A 155 -17.62 10.40 4.05
C GLU A 155 -16.19 10.56 4.59
N THR A 156 -15.20 10.01 3.91
CA THR A 156 -13.77 10.16 4.23
C THR A 156 -13.12 11.43 3.70
N GLY A 157 -13.87 12.24 2.94
CA GLY A 157 -13.42 13.52 2.38
C GLY A 157 -12.86 13.45 0.96
N ILE A 158 -12.61 12.26 0.40
CA ILE A 158 -12.19 12.12 -1.00
C ILE A 158 -13.35 12.35 -1.96
N SER A 159 -13.01 12.71 -3.20
CA SER A 159 -13.96 12.88 -4.29
C SER A 159 -13.74 11.85 -5.38
N VAL A 160 -14.82 11.31 -5.92
CA VAL A 160 -14.81 10.26 -6.95
C VAL A 160 -15.78 10.63 -8.08
N GLN A 161 -15.42 10.30 -9.32
CA GLN A 161 -16.31 10.40 -10.48
C GLN A 161 -17.25 9.20 -10.50
N VAL A 162 -18.55 9.45 -10.58
CA VAL A 162 -19.60 8.43 -10.54
C VAL A 162 -20.62 8.65 -11.65
N PRO A 163 -21.39 7.62 -12.05
CA PRO A 163 -22.52 7.77 -12.95
C PRO A 163 -23.57 8.72 -12.34
N ASN A 164 -24.33 9.39 -13.21
CA ASN A 164 -25.30 10.41 -12.80
C ASN A 164 -26.41 9.90 -11.85
N PHE A 165 -26.72 8.61 -11.86
CA PHE A 165 -27.77 8.02 -11.02
C PHE A 165 -27.39 7.91 -9.53
N VAL A 166 -26.11 8.03 -9.18
CA VAL A 166 -25.64 7.99 -7.79
C VAL A 166 -26.08 9.29 -7.07
N LYS A 167 -26.65 9.16 -5.89
CA LYS A 167 -27.20 10.27 -5.10
C LYS A 167 -26.49 10.40 -3.76
N GLU A 168 -26.69 11.57 -3.12
CA GLU A 168 -26.32 11.74 -1.71
C GLU A 168 -27.04 10.70 -0.85
N GLY A 169 -26.30 10.13 0.11
CA GLY A 169 -26.79 9.05 0.95
C GLY A 169 -26.57 7.63 0.39
N ASP A 170 -26.30 7.49 -0.90
CA ASP A 170 -25.93 6.19 -1.47
C ASP A 170 -24.57 5.73 -0.94
N THR A 171 -24.39 4.41 -0.84
CA THR A 171 -23.10 3.79 -0.58
C THR A 171 -22.52 3.29 -1.90
N ILE A 172 -21.28 3.63 -2.18
CA ILE A 172 -20.58 3.20 -3.38
C ILE A 172 -19.32 2.41 -3.03
N ARG A 173 -18.98 1.46 -3.89
CA ARG A 173 -17.74 0.73 -3.83
C ARG A 173 -16.69 1.43 -4.69
N VAL A 174 -15.53 1.67 -4.09
CA VAL A 174 -14.39 2.32 -4.74
C VAL A 174 -13.19 1.39 -4.72
N ASP A 175 -12.50 1.25 -5.85
CA ASP A 175 -11.23 0.53 -5.93
C ASP A 175 -10.14 1.37 -5.24
N THR A 176 -9.49 0.82 -4.22
CA THR A 176 -8.48 1.53 -3.42
C THR A 176 -7.16 1.74 -4.15
N ARG A 177 -6.92 1.03 -5.25
CA ARG A 177 -5.69 1.12 -6.05
C ARG A 177 -5.78 2.19 -7.12
N THR A 178 -6.97 2.40 -7.71
CA THR A 178 -7.20 3.34 -8.81
C THR A 178 -7.98 4.58 -8.37
N GLY A 179 -8.71 4.50 -7.26
CA GLY A 179 -9.61 5.55 -6.79
C GLY A 179 -10.91 5.63 -7.58
N GLU A 180 -11.21 4.63 -8.42
CA GLU A 180 -12.35 4.65 -9.31
C GLU A 180 -13.59 3.99 -8.70
N TYR A 181 -14.76 4.50 -9.12
CA TYR A 181 -16.05 3.91 -8.81
C TYR A 181 -16.17 2.51 -9.42
N VAL A 182 -16.61 1.55 -8.63
CA VAL A 182 -16.86 0.17 -9.09
C VAL A 182 -18.36 -0.07 -9.24
N THR A 183 -19.13 0.14 -8.18
CA THR A 183 -20.58 -0.08 -8.18
C THR A 183 -21.25 0.66 -7.04
N ARG A 184 -22.56 0.79 -7.10
CA ARG A 184 -23.40 1.17 -5.98
C ARG A 184 -23.78 -0.06 -5.18
N VAL A 185 -23.66 0.00 -3.87
CA VAL A 185 -23.94 -1.08 -2.93
C VAL A 185 -25.34 -0.97 -2.37
#